data_aac92005d92d4eabc29e24b3dd81da96
#
_entry.id   aac92005d92d4eabc29e24b3dd81da96
#
_cell.length_a   1.000
_cell.length_b   1.000
_cell.length_c   1.000
_cell.angle_alpha   90.00
_cell.angle_beta   90.00
_cell.angle_gamma   90.00
#
_symmetry.space_group_name_H-M   'P 1'
#
loop_
_entity.id
_entity.type
_entity.pdbx_description
1 polymer ?
#
loop_
_entity_poly.entity_id
_entity_poly.type
_entity_poly.pdbx_seq_one_letter_code
_entity_poly.pdbx_strand_id
1 'polypeptide(L)'
;MENTNVLFDRKRLVRLIVPLIVEQVLAVTVGMADMVMVSGAGETAVSGISLVNTICVLLIVIFTSMASGGSVAGAQFLGSGDKKTACHAAEQLVMICGLIALVICGISFFGNRWILRVVYGSVEEQVMAYAVEYFFITSLSFPFLGIYNAGAALFRVMGNSNISMVTSIVMNALNIIGNAVFVFGFDMGVAGVALSTLISRAFASVVILVLLHQEKYEIHCTKWFLVGWDREMMKKIFSIGVPQALENSMFQIGKLLTQSMIAGFGTASIAANACAMTVEQLAFMPGSAMGLAMTTVVGQCVGAGDYKQARSYTKKLITGAYVFLWVLNILLLAAAPLFAGAYNLSDGAYRMAVIVIRYHSI
;
A
#
# COMPACT_ATOMS: atom_id res chain seq x y z
N MET A 1 23.00 -34.08 -16.55
CA MET A 1 21.75 -33.29 -16.44
C MET A 1 21.60 -33.00 -14.94
N GLU A 2 22.05 -31.82 -14.50
CA GLU A 2 21.84 -31.41 -13.11
C GLU A 2 20.33 -31.26 -12.87
N ASN A 3 19.80 -32.09 -11.99
CA ASN A 3 18.46 -31.92 -11.43
C ASN A 3 18.47 -30.62 -10.62
N THR A 4 18.38 -29.49 -11.29
CA THR A 4 18.16 -28.22 -10.61
C THR A 4 16.74 -28.24 -10.07
N ASN A 5 16.62 -28.48 -8.76
CA ASN A 5 15.36 -28.33 -8.03
C ASN A 5 14.87 -26.90 -8.25
N VAL A 6 13.95 -26.71 -9.19
CA VAL A 6 13.37 -25.42 -9.53
C VAL A 6 12.51 -24.95 -8.34
N LEU A 7 12.98 -23.93 -7.60
CA LEU A 7 12.30 -23.43 -6.39
C LEU A 7 10.91 -22.84 -6.72
N PHE A 8 10.77 -22.18 -7.87
CA PHE A 8 9.49 -21.63 -8.33
C PHE A 8 9.22 -22.06 -9.77
N ASP A 9 8.32 -23.01 -9.95
CA ASP A 9 7.78 -23.35 -11.27
C ASP A 9 6.83 -22.23 -11.79
N ARG A 10 6.48 -22.32 -13.07
CA ARG A 10 5.58 -21.33 -13.70
C ARG A 10 4.22 -21.24 -12.98
N LYS A 11 3.70 -22.35 -12.47
CA LYS A 11 2.42 -22.41 -11.78
C LYS A 11 2.48 -21.70 -10.41
N ARG A 12 3.57 -21.88 -9.68
CA ARG A 12 3.83 -21.17 -8.40
C ARG A 12 3.98 -19.67 -8.62
N LEU A 13 4.71 -19.25 -9.68
CA LEU A 13 4.85 -17.83 -10.01
C LEU A 13 3.51 -17.16 -10.34
N VAL A 14 2.68 -17.80 -11.18
CA VAL A 14 1.35 -17.28 -11.51
C VAL A 14 0.47 -17.20 -10.26
N ARG A 15 0.50 -18.22 -9.41
CA ARG A 15 -0.25 -18.26 -8.14
C ARG A 15 0.23 -17.20 -7.14
N LEU A 16 1.47 -16.74 -7.24
CA LEU A 16 1.99 -15.64 -6.44
C LEU A 16 1.59 -14.29 -7.03
N ILE A 17 1.76 -14.08 -8.34
CA ILE A 17 1.66 -12.78 -9.01
C ILE A 17 0.21 -12.34 -9.22
N VAL A 18 -0.66 -13.25 -9.67
CA VAL A 18 -2.07 -12.90 -9.97
C VAL A 18 -2.80 -12.31 -8.76
N PRO A 19 -2.75 -12.92 -7.56
CA PRO A 19 -3.35 -12.31 -6.37
C PRO A 19 -2.77 -10.94 -6.01
N LEU A 20 -1.47 -10.72 -6.23
CA LEU A 20 -0.84 -9.42 -5.98
C LEU A 20 -1.35 -8.34 -6.94
N ILE A 21 -1.54 -8.67 -8.23
CA ILE A 21 -2.15 -7.74 -9.19
C ILE A 21 -3.58 -7.39 -8.75
N VAL A 22 -4.38 -8.39 -8.39
CA VAL A 22 -5.76 -8.18 -7.90
C VAL A 22 -5.77 -7.29 -6.65
N GLU A 23 -4.86 -7.54 -5.69
CA GLU A 23 -4.71 -6.72 -4.48
C GLU A 23 -4.41 -5.25 -4.81
N GLN A 24 -3.52 -4.98 -5.78
CA GLN A 24 -3.19 -3.62 -6.22
C GLN A 24 -4.38 -2.93 -6.91
N VAL A 25 -5.09 -3.63 -7.80
CA VAL A 25 -6.29 -3.11 -8.47
C VAL A 25 -7.37 -2.74 -7.45
N LEU A 26 -7.61 -3.62 -6.48
CA LEU A 26 -8.58 -3.37 -5.41
C LEU A 26 -8.22 -2.14 -4.57
N ALA A 27 -6.95 -1.97 -4.22
CA ALA A 27 -6.51 -0.85 -3.40
C ALA A 27 -6.85 0.51 -4.06
N VAL A 28 -6.66 0.62 -5.38
CA VAL A 28 -7.03 1.85 -6.12
C VAL A 28 -8.55 1.99 -6.26
N THR A 29 -9.26 0.91 -6.58
CA THR A 29 -10.72 0.95 -6.76
C THR A 29 -11.43 1.38 -5.49
N VAL A 30 -10.98 0.91 -4.33
CA VAL A 30 -11.56 1.27 -3.03
C VAL A 30 -11.28 2.74 -2.69
N GLY A 31 -10.07 3.22 -2.94
CA GLY A 31 -9.76 4.65 -2.74
C GLY A 31 -10.68 5.56 -3.58
N MET A 32 -11.01 5.14 -4.81
CA MET A 32 -11.99 5.84 -5.65
C MET A 32 -13.40 5.76 -5.07
N ALA A 33 -13.83 4.59 -4.61
CA ALA A 33 -15.15 4.39 -3.99
C ALA A 33 -15.32 5.25 -2.72
N ASP A 34 -14.31 5.29 -1.86
CA ASP A 34 -14.31 6.13 -0.65
C ASP A 34 -14.54 7.60 -1.00
N MET A 35 -13.85 8.13 -2.01
CA MET A 35 -14.01 9.52 -2.45
C MET A 35 -15.41 9.81 -2.98
N VAL A 36 -16.00 8.89 -3.75
CA VAL A 36 -17.37 9.01 -4.25
C VAL A 36 -18.38 9.01 -3.10
N MET A 37 -18.21 8.12 -2.11
CA MET A 37 -19.13 8.04 -0.97
C MET A 37 -19.06 9.28 -0.08
N VAL A 38 -17.86 9.85 0.09
CA VAL A 38 -17.66 11.08 0.86
C VAL A 38 -18.21 12.31 0.14
N SER A 39 -18.27 12.32 -1.19
CA SER A 39 -18.80 13.46 -1.94
C SER A 39 -20.26 13.81 -1.57
N GLY A 40 -21.01 12.82 -1.08
CA GLY A 40 -22.36 13.02 -0.51
C GLY A 40 -22.41 13.83 0.79
N ALA A 41 -21.27 13.94 1.53
CA ALA A 41 -21.17 14.72 2.77
C ALA A 41 -20.80 16.21 2.55
N GLY A 42 -20.62 16.64 1.29
CA GLY A 42 -20.34 18.00 0.91
C GLY A 42 -18.86 18.28 0.58
N GLU A 43 -18.61 19.38 -0.12
CA GLU A 43 -17.29 19.74 -0.65
C GLU A 43 -16.25 20.01 0.43
N THR A 44 -16.63 20.63 1.53
CA THR A 44 -15.77 20.92 2.69
C THR A 44 -15.31 19.62 3.40
N ALA A 45 -16.21 18.62 3.49
CA ALA A 45 -15.88 17.32 4.05
C ALA A 45 -14.88 16.55 3.17
N VAL A 46 -15.12 16.51 1.86
CA VAL A 46 -14.20 15.90 0.87
C VAL A 46 -12.82 16.55 0.95
N SER A 47 -12.77 17.88 1.03
CA SER A 47 -11.51 18.63 1.15
C SER A 47 -10.75 18.24 2.43
N GLY A 48 -11.43 18.21 3.59
CA GLY A 48 -10.83 17.83 4.85
C GLY A 48 -10.23 16.40 4.84
N ILE A 49 -10.98 15.43 4.32
CA ILE A 49 -10.52 14.04 4.17
C ILE A 49 -9.33 13.95 3.20
N SER A 50 -9.36 14.67 2.09
CA SER A 50 -8.28 14.68 1.09
C SER A 50 -6.95 15.17 1.69
N LEU A 51 -6.99 16.23 2.52
CA LEU A 51 -5.80 16.71 3.23
C LEU A 51 -5.19 15.62 4.13
N VAL A 52 -6.02 14.94 4.90
CA VAL A 52 -5.56 13.87 5.79
C VAL A 52 -5.05 12.68 5.01
N ASN A 53 -5.72 12.29 3.91
CA ASN A 53 -5.29 11.18 3.08
C ASN A 53 -3.88 11.39 2.51
N THR A 54 -3.51 12.63 2.18
CA THR A 54 -2.16 12.97 1.75
C THR A 54 -1.11 12.64 2.82
N ILE A 55 -1.39 12.94 4.10
CA ILE A 55 -0.55 12.56 5.22
C ILE A 55 -0.55 11.04 5.41
N CYS A 56 -1.72 10.41 5.35
CA CYS A 56 -1.85 8.97 5.50
C CYS A 56 -1.03 8.20 4.47
N VAL A 57 -0.95 8.65 3.22
CA VAL A 57 -0.11 8.02 2.18
C VAL A 57 1.35 7.96 2.60
N LEU A 58 1.91 9.05 3.15
CA LEU A 58 3.30 9.07 3.66
C LEU A 58 3.49 8.07 4.81
N LEU A 59 2.53 7.98 5.73
CA LEU A 59 2.59 7.05 6.86
C LEU A 59 2.46 5.59 6.40
N ILE A 60 1.58 5.30 5.44
CA ILE A 60 1.42 3.97 4.84
C ILE A 60 2.72 3.53 4.17
N VAL A 61 3.42 4.42 3.49
CA VAL A 61 4.72 4.15 2.88
C VAL A 61 5.75 3.68 3.91
N ILE A 62 5.77 4.28 5.11
CA ILE A 62 6.65 3.83 6.20
C ILE A 62 6.29 2.40 6.63
N PHE A 63 5.01 2.10 6.85
CA PHE A 63 4.57 0.77 7.27
C PHE A 63 4.89 -0.30 6.24
N THR A 64 4.62 -0.04 4.96
CA THR A 64 4.88 -0.99 3.87
C THR A 64 6.37 -1.21 3.65
N SER A 65 7.19 -0.18 3.80
CA SER A 65 8.65 -0.30 3.68
C SER A 65 9.25 -1.10 4.83
N MET A 66 8.77 -0.90 6.06
CA MET A 66 9.20 -1.72 7.20
C MET A 66 8.77 -3.18 7.03
N ALA A 67 7.54 -3.43 6.59
CA ALA A 67 7.05 -4.76 6.27
C ALA A 67 7.89 -5.43 5.17
N SER A 68 8.30 -4.68 4.15
CA SER A 68 9.20 -5.15 3.09
C SER A 68 10.57 -5.54 3.64
N GLY A 69 11.18 -4.74 4.50
CA GLY A 69 12.47 -5.04 5.14
C GLY A 69 12.47 -6.38 5.88
N GLY A 70 11.43 -6.63 6.68
CA GLY A 70 11.28 -7.90 7.39
C GLY A 70 10.91 -9.06 6.47
N SER A 71 10.16 -8.81 5.41
CA SER A 71 9.82 -9.85 4.43
C SER A 71 11.05 -10.37 3.69
N VAL A 72 12.02 -9.51 3.37
CA VAL A 72 13.31 -9.93 2.78
C VAL A 72 14.07 -10.84 3.74
N ALA A 73 14.15 -10.47 5.02
CA ALA A 73 14.80 -11.32 6.04
C ALA A 73 14.09 -12.67 6.17
N GLY A 74 12.75 -12.68 6.31
CA GLY A 74 11.93 -13.88 6.37
C GLY A 74 12.08 -14.77 5.13
N ALA A 75 12.11 -14.19 3.93
CA ALA A 75 12.31 -14.92 2.67
C ALA A 75 13.67 -15.61 2.61
N GLN A 76 14.74 -14.95 3.06
CA GLN A 76 16.08 -15.53 3.09
C GLN A 76 16.17 -16.72 4.05
N PHE A 77 15.64 -16.59 5.27
CA PHE A 77 15.64 -17.70 6.23
C PHE A 77 14.74 -18.86 5.79
N LEU A 78 13.60 -18.56 5.19
CA LEU A 78 12.74 -19.60 4.64
C LEU A 78 13.43 -20.33 3.47
N GLY A 79 14.13 -19.60 2.60
CA GLY A 79 14.89 -20.15 1.48
C GLY A 79 16.06 -21.01 1.93
N SER A 80 16.74 -20.67 3.02
CA SER A 80 17.81 -21.50 3.61
C SER A 80 17.30 -22.76 4.34
N GLY A 81 15.98 -22.91 4.48
CA GLY A 81 15.36 -24.02 5.22
C GLY A 81 15.33 -23.84 6.74
N ASP A 82 15.83 -22.70 7.25
CA ASP A 82 15.81 -22.39 8.69
C ASP A 82 14.46 -21.77 9.08
N LYS A 83 13.46 -22.63 9.19
CA LYS A 83 12.09 -22.25 9.58
C LYS A 83 12.03 -21.61 10.97
N LYS A 84 12.88 -22.05 11.90
CA LYS A 84 12.88 -21.51 13.26
C LYS A 84 13.30 -20.05 13.28
N THR A 85 14.38 -19.71 12.59
CA THR A 85 14.84 -18.31 12.47
C THR A 85 13.88 -17.49 11.60
N ALA A 86 13.23 -18.09 10.58
CA ALA A 86 12.19 -17.43 9.80
C ALA A 86 10.97 -17.04 10.66
N CYS A 87 10.50 -17.94 11.55
CA CYS A 87 9.43 -17.63 12.51
C CYS A 87 9.86 -16.52 13.49
N HIS A 88 11.08 -16.59 14.01
CA HIS A 88 11.62 -15.55 14.89
C HIS A 88 11.71 -14.19 14.19
N ALA A 89 12.17 -14.15 12.94
CA ALA A 89 12.19 -12.94 12.12
C ALA A 89 10.77 -12.38 11.90
N ALA A 90 9.78 -13.23 11.71
CA ALA A 90 8.38 -12.84 11.55
C ALA A 90 7.82 -12.23 12.85
N GLU A 91 8.08 -12.84 14.00
CA GLU A 91 7.68 -12.31 15.30
C GLU A 91 8.30 -10.91 15.55
N GLN A 92 9.60 -10.75 15.29
CA GLN A 92 10.30 -9.46 15.39
C GLN A 92 9.69 -8.43 14.42
N LEU A 93 9.35 -8.81 13.19
CA LEU A 93 8.73 -7.93 12.22
C LEU A 93 7.37 -7.42 12.68
N VAL A 94 6.48 -8.32 13.13
CA VAL A 94 5.15 -7.95 13.63
C VAL A 94 5.27 -7.01 14.84
N MET A 95 6.20 -7.29 15.76
CA MET A 95 6.48 -6.44 16.91
C MET A 95 6.97 -5.05 16.49
N ILE A 96 7.97 -4.97 15.60
CA ILE A 96 8.54 -3.70 15.12
C ILE A 96 7.46 -2.87 14.42
N CYS A 97 6.73 -3.47 13.47
CA CYS A 97 5.67 -2.76 12.74
C CYS A 97 4.55 -2.28 13.67
N GLY A 98 4.16 -3.12 14.63
CA GLY A 98 3.19 -2.76 15.66
C GLY A 98 3.65 -1.58 16.52
N LEU A 99 4.90 -1.60 17.00
CA LEU A 99 5.46 -0.54 17.83
C LEU A 99 5.63 0.78 17.07
N ILE A 100 6.17 0.74 15.84
CA ILE A 100 6.30 1.94 15.00
C ILE A 100 4.91 2.53 14.74
N ALA A 101 3.94 1.68 14.37
CA ALA A 101 2.58 2.13 14.10
C ALA A 101 1.90 2.68 15.36
N LEU A 102 2.19 2.14 16.54
CA LEU A 102 1.67 2.62 17.82
C LEU A 102 2.28 3.98 18.21
N VAL A 103 3.59 4.17 17.98
CA VAL A 103 4.25 5.47 18.17
C VAL A 103 3.66 6.52 17.22
N ILE A 104 3.51 6.18 15.94
CA ILE A 104 2.92 7.08 14.93
C ILE A 104 1.45 7.37 15.29
N CYS A 105 0.69 6.38 15.76
CA CYS A 105 -0.67 6.57 16.28
C CYS A 105 -0.68 7.58 17.43
N GLY A 106 0.18 7.43 18.43
CA GLY A 106 0.30 8.35 19.55
C GLY A 106 0.62 9.78 19.11
N ILE A 107 1.63 9.95 18.26
CA ILE A 107 2.00 11.26 17.71
C ILE A 107 0.83 11.88 16.92
N SER A 108 0.17 11.10 16.08
CA SER A 108 -0.96 11.57 15.28
C SER A 108 -2.19 11.87 16.11
N PHE A 109 -2.48 11.04 17.12
CA PHE A 109 -3.64 11.19 18.00
C PHE A 109 -3.55 12.44 18.87
N PHE A 110 -2.42 12.63 19.57
CA PHE A 110 -2.22 13.79 20.44
C PHE A 110 -1.83 15.06 19.68
N GLY A 111 -1.16 14.91 18.53
CA GLY A 111 -0.66 16.00 17.72
C GLY A 111 -1.53 16.38 16.52
N ASN A 112 -2.72 15.77 16.32
CA ASN A 112 -3.51 15.88 15.09
C ASN A 112 -3.73 17.33 14.64
N ARG A 113 -4.21 18.20 15.52
CA ARG A 113 -4.48 19.61 15.22
C ARG A 113 -3.21 20.40 14.94
N TRP A 114 -2.13 20.11 15.66
CA TRP A 114 -0.83 20.76 15.47
C TRP A 114 -0.22 20.35 14.12
N ILE A 115 -0.21 19.04 13.81
CA ILE A 115 0.32 18.50 12.55
C ILE A 115 -0.42 19.14 11.37
N LEU A 116 -1.75 19.12 11.39
CA LEU A 116 -2.57 19.69 10.33
C LEU A 116 -2.35 21.20 10.16
N ARG A 117 -2.21 21.94 11.26
CA ARG A 117 -1.92 23.37 11.18
C ARG A 117 -0.53 23.68 10.65
N VAL A 118 0.49 22.90 11.03
CA VAL A 118 1.87 23.09 10.52
C VAL A 118 1.94 22.78 9.03
N VAL A 119 1.23 21.73 8.58
CA VAL A 119 1.28 21.30 7.17
C VAL A 119 0.41 22.19 6.29
N TYR A 120 -0.78 22.59 6.75
CA TYR A 120 -1.81 23.25 5.92
C TYR A 120 -2.21 24.65 6.39
N GLY A 121 -1.62 25.18 7.42
CA GLY A 121 -1.66 26.53 7.99
C GLY A 121 -2.91 27.41 7.80
N SER A 122 -3.26 27.72 6.58
CA SER A 122 -4.27 28.74 6.19
C SER A 122 -5.50 28.16 5.51
N VAL A 123 -5.91 26.94 5.89
CA VAL A 123 -7.12 26.30 5.35
C VAL A 123 -8.36 26.82 6.11
N GLU A 124 -9.50 26.90 5.42
CA GLU A 124 -10.80 27.26 5.97
C GLU A 124 -11.10 26.47 7.26
N GLU A 125 -11.61 27.15 8.28
CA GLU A 125 -11.77 26.56 9.62
C GLU A 125 -12.70 25.33 9.63
N GLN A 126 -13.72 25.31 8.77
CA GLN A 126 -14.63 24.19 8.64
C GLN A 126 -13.95 22.95 8.01
N VAL A 127 -13.12 23.16 6.99
CA VAL A 127 -12.30 22.09 6.38
C VAL A 127 -11.30 21.54 7.40
N MET A 128 -10.68 22.42 8.20
CA MET A 128 -9.78 22.03 9.27
C MET A 128 -10.48 21.21 10.35
N ALA A 129 -11.72 21.56 10.72
CA ALA A 129 -12.52 20.82 11.69
C ALA A 129 -12.76 19.38 11.21
N TYR A 130 -13.21 19.20 9.98
CA TYR A 130 -13.40 17.87 9.38
C TYR A 130 -12.09 17.09 9.24
N ALA A 131 -11.00 17.75 8.90
CA ALA A 131 -9.68 17.13 8.83
C ALA A 131 -9.21 16.61 10.19
N VAL A 132 -9.38 17.40 11.26
CA VAL A 132 -9.04 17.01 12.64
C VAL A 132 -9.87 15.82 13.08
N GLU A 133 -11.18 15.84 12.87
CA GLU A 133 -12.09 14.75 13.22
C GLU A 133 -11.73 13.45 12.50
N TYR A 134 -11.53 13.51 11.20
CA TYR A 134 -11.13 12.36 10.39
C TYR A 134 -9.77 11.81 10.81
N PHE A 135 -8.78 12.67 11.00
CA PHE A 135 -7.42 12.26 11.36
C PHE A 135 -7.35 11.65 12.75
N PHE A 136 -8.14 12.19 13.70
CA PHE A 136 -8.24 11.65 15.06
C PHE A 136 -8.68 10.19 15.05
N ILE A 137 -9.80 9.90 14.38
CA ILE A 137 -10.35 8.53 14.33
C ILE A 137 -9.45 7.62 13.48
N THR A 138 -8.97 8.10 12.33
CA THR A 138 -8.13 7.32 11.41
C THR A 138 -6.79 6.97 12.04
N SER A 139 -6.22 7.84 12.88
CA SER A 139 -4.95 7.57 13.57
C SER A 139 -5.02 6.33 14.47
N LEU A 140 -6.18 6.04 15.08
CA LEU A 140 -6.41 4.83 15.86
C LEU A 140 -6.34 3.55 15.01
N SER A 141 -6.47 3.66 13.69
CA SER A 141 -6.36 2.51 12.78
C SER A 141 -4.90 2.15 12.44
N PHE A 142 -3.93 3.02 12.71
CA PHE A 142 -2.54 2.80 12.30
C PHE A 142 -1.88 1.56 12.90
N PRO A 143 -2.05 1.24 14.20
CA PRO A 143 -1.50 0.01 14.76
C PRO A 143 -1.99 -1.23 14.03
N PHE A 144 -3.29 -1.27 13.72
CA PHE A 144 -3.90 -2.38 12.98
C PHE A 144 -3.36 -2.45 11.55
N LEU A 145 -3.19 -1.31 10.89
CA LEU A 145 -2.65 -1.25 9.54
C LEU A 145 -1.17 -1.70 9.50
N GLY A 146 -0.35 -1.31 10.46
CA GLY A 146 1.05 -1.74 10.56
C GLY A 146 1.16 -3.26 10.74
N ILE A 147 0.36 -3.84 11.63
CA ILE A 147 0.30 -5.29 11.87
C ILE A 147 -0.22 -6.02 10.62
N TYR A 148 -1.28 -5.52 9.98
CA TYR A 148 -1.81 -6.08 8.75
C TYR A 148 -0.74 -6.13 7.64
N ASN A 149 -0.01 -5.03 7.40
CA ASN A 149 1.04 -4.97 6.39
C ASN A 149 2.16 -5.97 6.67
N ALA A 150 2.61 -6.10 7.93
CA ALA A 150 3.60 -7.09 8.32
C ALA A 150 3.12 -8.52 8.05
N GLY A 151 1.91 -8.86 8.48
CA GLY A 151 1.34 -10.18 8.29
C GLY A 151 1.08 -10.51 6.82
N ALA A 152 0.54 -9.59 6.04
CA ALA A 152 0.36 -9.76 4.60
C ALA A 152 1.71 -10.00 3.88
N ALA A 153 2.76 -9.27 4.27
CA ALA A 153 4.10 -9.47 3.74
C ALA A 153 4.65 -10.88 4.05
N LEU A 154 4.43 -11.40 5.26
CA LEU A 154 4.83 -12.75 5.65
C LEU A 154 4.10 -13.83 4.85
N PHE A 155 2.79 -13.69 4.62
CA PHE A 155 2.05 -14.61 3.76
C PHE A 155 2.55 -14.59 2.31
N ARG A 156 2.92 -13.42 1.79
CA ARG A 156 3.57 -13.30 0.48
C ARG A 156 4.91 -14.02 0.44
N VAL A 157 5.72 -13.88 1.49
CA VAL A 157 7.02 -14.59 1.63
C VAL A 157 6.85 -16.11 1.58
N MET A 158 5.80 -16.66 2.18
CA MET A 158 5.48 -18.10 2.10
C MET A 158 4.92 -18.52 0.73
N GLY A 159 4.83 -17.62 -0.26
CA GLY A 159 4.22 -17.88 -1.56
C GLY A 159 2.69 -18.01 -1.53
N ASN A 160 2.05 -17.60 -0.43
CA ASN A 160 0.60 -17.72 -0.24
C ASN A 160 -0.10 -16.35 -0.32
N SER A 161 0.09 -15.66 -1.46
CA SER A 161 -0.52 -14.34 -1.71
C SER A 161 -2.06 -14.36 -1.74
N ASN A 162 -2.67 -15.54 -1.90
CA ASN A 162 -4.13 -15.67 -1.84
C ASN A 162 -4.69 -15.22 -0.49
N ILE A 163 -3.97 -15.46 0.62
CA ILE A 163 -4.41 -15.03 1.96
C ILE A 163 -4.40 -13.51 2.06
N SER A 164 -3.31 -12.84 1.63
CA SER A 164 -3.25 -11.39 1.66
C SER A 164 -4.33 -10.77 0.76
N MET A 165 -4.53 -11.32 -0.44
CA MET A 165 -5.57 -10.88 -1.37
C MET A 165 -6.97 -11.03 -0.77
N VAL A 166 -7.34 -12.22 -0.26
CA VAL A 166 -8.68 -12.45 0.31
C VAL A 166 -8.92 -11.58 1.52
N THR A 167 -7.93 -11.43 2.41
CA THR A 167 -8.05 -10.53 3.57
C THR A 167 -8.22 -9.07 3.13
N SER A 168 -7.52 -8.63 2.08
CA SER A 168 -7.67 -7.30 1.48
C SER A 168 -9.08 -7.12 0.88
N ILE A 169 -9.60 -8.12 0.15
CA ILE A 169 -10.97 -8.07 -0.40
C ILE A 169 -11.99 -7.89 0.71
N VAL A 170 -11.89 -8.70 1.78
CA VAL A 170 -12.83 -8.62 2.91
C VAL A 170 -12.70 -7.30 3.64
N MET A 171 -11.47 -6.81 3.89
CA MET A 171 -11.23 -5.50 4.51
C MET A 171 -11.89 -4.38 3.71
N ASN A 172 -11.71 -4.39 2.39
CA ASN A 172 -12.26 -3.39 1.49
C ASN A 172 -13.80 -3.48 1.39
N ALA A 173 -14.35 -4.69 1.34
CA ALA A 173 -15.81 -4.89 1.38
C ALA A 173 -16.41 -4.37 2.69
N LEU A 174 -15.79 -4.67 3.83
CA LEU A 174 -16.21 -4.15 5.14
C LEU A 174 -16.11 -2.62 5.20
N ASN A 175 -15.08 -2.03 4.60
CA ASN A 175 -14.93 -0.58 4.53
C ASN A 175 -16.07 0.06 3.70
N ILE A 176 -16.35 -0.45 2.50
CA ILE A 176 -17.43 0.06 1.64
C ILE A 176 -18.81 -0.10 2.32
N ILE A 177 -19.09 -1.28 2.87
CA ILE A 177 -20.35 -1.54 3.58
C ILE A 177 -20.45 -0.63 4.82
N GLY A 178 -19.37 -0.50 5.58
CA GLY A 178 -19.31 0.37 6.75
C GLY A 178 -19.53 1.84 6.38
N ASN A 179 -18.90 2.33 5.31
CA ASN A 179 -19.16 3.67 4.79
C ASN A 179 -20.64 3.85 4.44
N ALA A 180 -21.26 2.89 3.73
CA ALA A 180 -22.66 2.97 3.38
C ALA A 180 -23.58 3.03 4.63
N VAL A 181 -23.29 2.20 5.64
CA VAL A 181 -24.07 2.15 6.88
C VAL A 181 -23.87 3.42 7.73
N PHE A 182 -22.62 3.82 7.95
CA PHE A 182 -22.35 4.95 8.87
C PHE A 182 -22.62 6.31 8.23
N VAL A 183 -22.34 6.47 6.93
CA VAL A 183 -22.58 7.76 6.26
C VAL A 183 -24.06 7.94 5.90
N PHE A 184 -24.67 6.93 5.24
CA PHE A 184 -26.05 7.06 4.77
C PHE A 184 -27.09 6.51 5.76
N GLY A 185 -26.74 5.52 6.61
CA GLY A 185 -27.67 4.96 7.58
C GLY A 185 -27.73 5.74 8.89
N PHE A 186 -26.57 6.15 9.41
CA PHE A 186 -26.47 6.87 10.70
C PHE A 186 -26.17 8.37 10.55
N ASP A 187 -26.01 8.87 9.33
CA ASP A 187 -25.70 10.28 9.01
C ASP A 187 -24.47 10.83 9.76
N MET A 188 -23.47 9.96 9.94
CA MET A 188 -22.25 10.28 10.67
C MET A 188 -21.22 11.09 9.85
N GLY A 189 -21.48 11.32 8.57
CA GLY A 189 -20.60 12.12 7.70
C GLY A 189 -19.14 11.64 7.71
N VAL A 190 -18.23 12.57 8.01
CA VAL A 190 -16.77 12.33 8.02
C VAL A 190 -16.35 11.29 9.08
N ALA A 191 -16.94 11.36 10.27
CA ALA A 191 -16.66 10.39 11.34
C ALA A 191 -17.03 8.96 10.94
N GLY A 192 -18.14 8.80 10.18
CA GLY A 192 -18.59 7.49 9.69
C GLY A 192 -17.57 6.83 8.79
N VAL A 193 -16.96 7.58 7.86
CA VAL A 193 -15.90 7.08 6.96
C VAL A 193 -14.64 6.68 7.74
N ALA A 194 -14.23 7.49 8.70
CA ALA A 194 -13.08 7.21 9.54
C ALA A 194 -13.31 5.95 10.42
N LEU A 195 -14.51 5.81 10.99
CA LEU A 195 -14.89 4.66 11.81
C LEU A 195 -14.94 3.36 10.98
N SER A 196 -15.49 3.42 9.77
CA SER A 196 -15.49 2.30 8.83
C SER A 196 -14.06 1.85 8.51
N THR A 197 -13.15 2.81 8.26
CA THR A 197 -11.73 2.54 8.03
C THR A 197 -11.07 1.89 9.25
N LEU A 198 -11.36 2.36 10.45
CA LEU A 198 -10.86 1.78 11.70
C LEU A 198 -11.32 0.33 11.86
N ILE A 199 -12.62 0.07 11.74
CA ILE A 199 -13.21 -1.27 11.93
C ILE A 199 -12.66 -2.25 10.89
N SER A 200 -12.62 -1.87 9.61
CA SER A 200 -12.14 -2.74 8.53
C SER A 200 -10.66 -3.12 8.71
N ARG A 201 -9.81 -2.16 9.09
CA ARG A 201 -8.38 -2.40 9.38
C ARG A 201 -8.18 -3.24 10.63
N ALA A 202 -8.95 -2.99 11.70
CA ALA A 202 -8.90 -3.80 12.91
C ALA A 202 -9.29 -5.25 12.60
N PHE A 203 -10.38 -5.48 11.86
CA PHE A 203 -10.80 -6.81 11.44
C PHE A 203 -9.71 -7.52 10.63
N ALA A 204 -9.15 -6.86 9.60
CA ALA A 204 -8.10 -7.43 8.76
C ALA A 204 -6.85 -7.79 9.58
N SER A 205 -6.46 -6.94 10.52
CA SER A 205 -5.34 -7.19 11.43
C SER A 205 -5.59 -8.42 12.31
N VAL A 206 -6.77 -8.54 12.90
CA VAL A 206 -7.12 -9.71 13.73
C VAL A 206 -7.11 -10.99 12.88
N VAL A 207 -7.71 -10.97 11.69
CA VAL A 207 -7.74 -12.13 10.78
C VAL A 207 -6.32 -12.57 10.43
N ILE A 208 -5.47 -11.64 10.00
CA ILE A 208 -4.10 -11.97 9.59
C ILE A 208 -3.29 -12.54 10.76
N LEU A 209 -3.46 -12.00 11.97
CA LEU A 209 -2.82 -12.49 13.18
C LEU A 209 -3.29 -13.89 13.54
N VAL A 210 -4.61 -14.15 13.56
CA VAL A 210 -5.17 -15.48 13.84
C VAL A 210 -4.65 -16.52 12.85
N LEU A 211 -4.51 -16.14 11.58
CA LEU A 211 -3.94 -17.02 10.57
C LEU A 211 -2.45 -17.27 10.80
N LEU A 212 -1.66 -16.24 11.15
CA LEU A 212 -0.24 -16.37 11.46
C LEU A 212 0.02 -17.21 12.74
N HIS A 213 -0.95 -17.33 13.62
CA HIS A 213 -0.81 -18.18 14.81
C HIS A 213 -0.91 -19.68 14.50
N GLN A 214 -1.41 -20.05 13.33
CA GLN A 214 -1.62 -21.44 12.98
C GLN A 214 -0.31 -22.11 12.55
N GLU A 215 0.09 -23.17 13.23
CA GLU A 215 1.30 -23.95 12.95
C GLU A 215 1.31 -24.68 11.59
N LYS A 216 0.17 -24.71 10.89
CA LYS A 216 0.08 -25.28 9.53
C LYS A 216 0.88 -24.48 8.50
N TYR A 217 1.20 -23.22 8.79
CA TYR A 217 1.99 -22.38 7.90
C TYR A 217 3.48 -22.50 8.18
N GLU A 218 4.30 -22.38 7.14
CA GLU A 218 5.77 -22.50 7.27
C GLU A 218 6.38 -21.44 8.18
N ILE A 219 5.80 -20.22 8.16
CA ILE A 219 6.11 -19.15 9.10
C ILE A 219 4.86 -18.94 9.95
N HIS A 220 5.01 -19.09 11.26
CA HIS A 220 3.96 -18.85 12.25
C HIS A 220 4.51 -18.08 13.45
N CYS A 221 3.66 -17.31 14.10
CA CYS A 221 4.03 -16.50 15.25
C CYS A 221 3.33 -17.06 16.51
N THR A 222 4.10 -17.57 17.46
CA THR A 222 3.58 -18.12 18.71
C THR A 222 3.67 -17.15 19.88
N LYS A 223 4.73 -16.33 19.92
CA LYS A 223 5.05 -15.46 21.06
C LYS A 223 4.65 -13.99 20.89
N TRP A 224 4.10 -13.59 19.76
CA TRP A 224 3.58 -12.23 19.49
C TRP A 224 4.50 -11.10 20.02
N PHE A 225 3.96 -10.17 20.82
CA PHE A 225 4.68 -9.07 21.46
C PHE A 225 5.53 -9.48 22.68
N LEU A 226 5.53 -10.76 23.08
CA LEU A 226 6.32 -11.31 24.19
C LEU A 226 7.70 -11.83 23.74
N VAL A 227 8.05 -11.58 22.49
CA VAL A 227 9.38 -11.95 21.95
C VAL A 227 10.42 -11.00 22.54
N GLY A 228 11.50 -11.57 23.08
CA GLY A 228 12.65 -10.78 23.51
C GLY A 228 13.24 -9.96 22.34
N TRP A 229 13.74 -8.78 22.62
CA TRP A 229 14.36 -7.89 21.63
C TRP A 229 15.62 -8.53 21.05
N ASP A 230 15.58 -8.90 19.77
CA ASP A 230 16.74 -9.38 19.03
C ASP A 230 17.34 -8.22 18.22
N ARG A 231 18.41 -7.65 18.77
CA ARG A 231 19.09 -6.48 18.18
C ARG A 231 19.66 -6.77 16.80
N GLU A 232 20.15 -7.99 16.55
CA GLU A 232 20.71 -8.35 15.25
C GLU A 232 19.63 -8.48 14.19
N MET A 233 18.54 -9.16 14.53
CA MET A 233 17.39 -9.28 13.63
C MET A 233 16.76 -7.93 13.34
N MET A 234 16.57 -7.08 14.36
CA MET A 234 16.07 -5.72 14.21
C MET A 234 16.97 -4.90 13.28
N LYS A 235 18.29 -4.95 13.49
CA LYS A 235 19.26 -4.25 12.64
C LYS A 235 19.14 -4.71 11.18
N LYS A 236 18.94 -6.00 10.94
CA LYS A 236 18.74 -6.55 9.60
C LYS A 236 17.45 -6.02 8.96
N ILE A 237 16.34 -5.98 9.68
CA ILE A 237 15.05 -5.45 9.22
C ILE A 237 15.17 -3.95 8.91
N PHE A 238 15.73 -3.16 9.83
CA PHE A 238 15.90 -1.71 9.67
C PHE A 238 16.88 -1.35 8.55
N SER A 239 17.94 -2.13 8.34
CA SER A 239 18.93 -1.87 7.28
C SER A 239 18.33 -1.91 5.87
N ILE A 240 17.20 -2.58 5.70
CA ILE A 240 16.46 -2.66 4.43
C ILE A 240 15.25 -1.72 4.47
N GLY A 241 14.46 -1.78 5.54
CA GLY A 241 13.21 -1.04 5.65
C GLY A 241 13.39 0.47 5.72
N VAL A 242 14.40 0.98 6.44
CA VAL A 242 14.62 2.44 6.58
C VAL A 242 15.06 3.08 5.26
N PRO A 243 16.07 2.57 4.53
CA PRO A 243 16.42 3.13 3.22
C PRO A 243 15.24 3.11 2.25
N GLN A 244 14.47 2.02 2.20
CA GLN A 244 13.29 1.92 1.36
C GLN A 244 12.18 2.92 1.76
N ALA A 245 11.98 3.14 3.07
CA ALA A 245 11.04 4.14 3.55
C ALA A 245 11.46 5.56 3.15
N LEU A 246 12.76 5.87 3.26
CA LEU A 246 13.29 7.17 2.84
C LEU A 246 13.14 7.37 1.33
N GLU A 247 13.53 6.38 0.52
CA GLU A 247 13.39 6.41 -0.94
C GLU A 247 11.94 6.68 -1.36
N ASN A 248 11.00 5.88 -0.86
CA ASN A 248 9.58 6.03 -1.18
C ASN A 248 9.00 7.35 -0.67
N SER A 249 9.43 7.81 0.52
CA SER A 249 8.98 9.09 1.06
C SER A 249 9.49 10.27 0.22
N MET A 250 10.76 10.24 -0.23
CA MET A 250 11.31 11.25 -1.14
C MET A 250 10.56 11.29 -2.47
N PHE A 251 10.18 10.12 -3.01
CA PHE A 251 9.38 10.03 -4.22
C PHE A 251 8.00 10.68 -4.04
N GLN A 252 7.33 10.42 -2.91
CA GLN A 252 6.04 11.04 -2.61
C GLN A 252 6.15 12.55 -2.40
N ILE A 253 7.19 13.02 -1.73
CA ILE A 253 7.46 14.45 -1.57
C ILE A 253 7.71 15.09 -2.94
N GLY A 254 8.47 14.42 -3.83
CA GLY A 254 8.70 14.88 -5.20
C GLY A 254 7.39 15.04 -5.98
N LYS A 255 6.47 14.09 -5.88
CA LYS A 255 5.12 14.18 -6.48
C LYS A 255 4.33 15.39 -5.94
N LEU A 256 4.37 15.62 -4.62
CA LEU A 256 3.69 16.76 -4.00
C LEU A 256 4.26 18.10 -4.48
N LEU A 257 5.58 18.23 -4.58
CA LEU A 257 6.23 19.43 -5.12
C LEU A 257 5.85 19.67 -6.57
N THR A 258 5.85 18.63 -7.40
CA THR A 258 5.41 18.72 -8.80
C THR A 258 3.95 19.18 -8.90
N GLN A 259 3.07 18.61 -8.07
CA GLN A 259 1.66 18.99 -8.03
C GLN A 259 1.49 20.47 -7.58
N SER A 260 2.28 20.93 -6.62
CA SER A 260 2.29 22.34 -6.18
C SER A 260 2.73 23.27 -7.31
N MET A 261 3.72 22.90 -8.12
CA MET A 261 4.11 23.68 -9.30
C MET A 261 2.99 23.74 -10.35
N ILE A 262 2.33 22.60 -10.60
CA ILE A 262 1.22 22.53 -11.57
C ILE A 262 0.03 23.42 -11.13
N ALA A 263 -0.19 23.54 -9.82
CA ALA A 263 -1.23 24.40 -9.27
C ALA A 263 -1.04 25.88 -9.67
N GLY A 264 0.19 26.33 -9.91
CA GLY A 264 0.50 27.65 -10.41
C GLY A 264 0.05 27.94 -11.86
N PHE A 265 -0.27 26.89 -12.63
CA PHE A 265 -0.74 27.02 -14.02
C PHE A 265 -2.28 27.10 -14.16
N GLY A 266 -3.00 27.13 -13.05
CA GLY A 266 -4.45 27.32 -13.00
C GLY A 266 -5.26 26.03 -12.93
N THR A 267 -6.58 26.20 -12.73
CA THR A 267 -7.52 25.10 -12.43
C THR A 267 -7.60 24.03 -13.51
N ALA A 268 -7.54 24.42 -14.79
CA ALA A 268 -7.56 23.48 -15.91
C ALA A 268 -6.34 22.53 -15.89
N SER A 269 -5.16 23.03 -15.52
CA SER A 269 -3.94 22.23 -15.39
C SER A 269 -4.01 21.28 -14.21
N ILE A 270 -4.58 21.72 -13.08
CA ILE A 270 -4.80 20.88 -11.90
C ILE A 270 -5.73 19.71 -12.25
N ALA A 271 -6.86 19.99 -12.92
CA ALA A 271 -7.84 18.99 -13.31
C ALA A 271 -7.25 17.98 -14.32
N ALA A 272 -6.50 18.45 -15.30
CA ALA A 272 -5.80 17.61 -16.28
C ALA A 272 -4.78 16.69 -15.60
N ASN A 273 -3.98 17.23 -14.67
CA ASN A 273 -2.99 16.44 -13.92
C ASN A 273 -3.65 15.41 -13.01
N ALA A 274 -4.76 15.75 -12.33
CA ALA A 274 -5.48 14.80 -11.48
C ALA A 274 -6.00 13.59 -12.29
N CYS A 275 -6.53 13.83 -13.49
CA CYS A 275 -6.93 12.78 -14.41
C CYS A 275 -5.72 11.91 -14.82
N ALA A 276 -4.60 12.53 -15.20
CA ALA A 276 -3.39 11.83 -15.61
C ALA A 276 -2.78 10.99 -14.48
N MET A 277 -2.76 11.51 -13.24
CA MET A 277 -2.27 10.77 -12.07
C MET A 277 -3.10 9.51 -11.77
N THR A 278 -4.41 9.54 -12.01
CA THR A 278 -5.25 8.33 -11.85
C THR A 278 -4.86 7.26 -12.87
N VAL A 279 -4.61 7.66 -14.10
CA VAL A 279 -4.15 6.75 -15.17
C VAL A 279 -2.75 6.21 -14.88
N GLU A 280 -1.84 7.06 -14.38
CA GLU A 280 -0.50 6.66 -13.95
C GLU A 280 -0.56 5.59 -12.85
N GLN A 281 -1.45 5.74 -11.86
CA GLN A 281 -1.61 4.73 -10.81
C GLN A 281 -2.03 3.37 -11.39
N LEU A 282 -2.95 3.33 -12.35
CA LEU A 282 -3.33 2.10 -13.05
C LEU A 282 -2.13 1.48 -13.79
N ALA A 283 -1.34 2.32 -14.47
CA ALA A 283 -0.14 1.88 -15.18
C ALA A 283 0.92 1.29 -14.23
N PHE A 284 1.07 1.83 -13.02
CA PHE A 284 2.09 1.42 -12.06
C PHE A 284 1.79 0.09 -11.34
N MET A 285 0.51 -0.32 -11.25
CA MET A 285 0.08 -1.51 -10.48
C MET A 285 0.82 -2.80 -10.84
N PRO A 286 0.98 -3.19 -12.12
CA PRO A 286 1.64 -4.44 -12.45
C PRO A 286 3.12 -4.45 -12.07
N GLY A 287 3.79 -3.31 -12.21
CA GLY A 287 5.17 -3.14 -11.79
C GLY A 287 5.33 -3.33 -10.27
N SER A 288 4.43 -2.73 -9.49
CA SER A 288 4.38 -2.89 -8.03
C SER A 288 4.14 -4.35 -7.62
N ALA A 289 3.19 -5.03 -8.24
CA ALA A 289 2.91 -6.45 -7.98
C ALA A 289 4.12 -7.35 -8.29
N MET A 290 4.81 -7.09 -9.40
CA MET A 290 6.04 -7.81 -9.76
C MET A 290 7.17 -7.53 -8.77
N GLY A 291 7.32 -6.30 -8.29
CA GLY A 291 8.28 -5.95 -7.24
C GLY A 291 8.05 -6.73 -5.93
N LEU A 292 6.80 -6.84 -5.50
CA LEU A 292 6.43 -7.65 -4.34
C LEU A 292 6.71 -9.14 -4.56
N ALA A 293 6.43 -9.67 -5.76
CA ALA A 293 6.76 -11.05 -6.10
C ALA A 293 8.28 -11.31 -6.12
N MET A 294 9.06 -10.34 -6.63
CA MET A 294 10.53 -10.43 -6.62
C MET A 294 11.10 -10.53 -5.21
N THR A 295 10.59 -9.77 -4.26
CA THR A 295 11.02 -9.84 -2.85
C THR A 295 10.92 -11.28 -2.31
N THR A 296 9.83 -11.97 -2.63
CA THR A 296 9.62 -13.36 -2.23
C THR A 296 10.54 -14.33 -2.98
N VAL A 297 10.49 -14.28 -4.31
CA VAL A 297 11.17 -15.28 -5.18
C VAL A 297 12.68 -15.16 -5.08
N VAL A 298 13.19 -13.94 -5.24
CA VAL A 298 14.64 -13.69 -5.19
C VAL A 298 15.17 -13.85 -3.77
N GLY A 299 14.41 -13.39 -2.76
CA GLY A 299 14.78 -13.55 -1.35
C GLY A 299 14.96 -15.02 -0.96
N GLN A 300 14.03 -15.90 -1.35
CA GLN A 300 14.16 -17.33 -1.10
C GLN A 300 15.30 -17.98 -1.88
N CYS A 301 15.52 -17.62 -3.15
CA CYS A 301 16.63 -18.14 -3.93
C CYS A 301 17.99 -17.74 -3.33
N VAL A 302 18.12 -16.49 -2.87
CA VAL A 302 19.34 -16.02 -2.19
C VAL A 302 19.54 -16.75 -0.87
N GLY A 303 18.47 -16.96 -0.10
CA GLY A 303 18.50 -17.73 1.14
C GLY A 303 18.92 -19.18 0.93
N ALA A 304 18.48 -19.80 -0.16
CA ALA A 304 18.89 -21.15 -0.56
C ALA A 304 20.35 -21.24 -1.10
N GLY A 305 21.04 -20.10 -1.25
CA GLY A 305 22.38 -20.06 -1.85
C GLY A 305 22.39 -20.23 -3.37
N ASP A 306 21.21 -20.31 -4.01
CA ASP A 306 21.12 -20.50 -5.46
C ASP A 306 21.06 -19.15 -6.20
N TYR A 307 22.19 -18.51 -6.29
CA TYR A 307 22.34 -17.23 -6.99
C TYR A 307 22.09 -17.33 -8.51
N LYS A 308 22.22 -18.53 -9.11
CA LYS A 308 21.91 -18.74 -10.54
C LYS A 308 20.41 -18.62 -10.76
N GLN A 309 19.60 -19.29 -9.92
CA GLN A 309 18.14 -19.15 -9.97
C GLN A 309 17.69 -17.73 -9.60
N ALA A 310 18.28 -17.12 -8.54
CA ALA A 310 17.99 -15.74 -8.17
C ALA A 310 18.13 -14.79 -9.36
N ARG A 311 19.28 -14.83 -10.07
CA ARG A 311 19.54 -14.01 -11.25
C ARG A 311 18.58 -14.32 -12.41
N SER A 312 18.25 -15.60 -12.62
CA SER A 312 17.33 -16.02 -13.68
C SER A 312 15.92 -15.49 -13.42
N TYR A 313 15.40 -15.62 -12.18
CA TYR A 313 14.08 -15.11 -11.82
C TYR A 313 14.03 -13.58 -11.82
N THR A 314 15.07 -12.90 -11.34
CA THR A 314 15.17 -11.44 -11.44
C THR A 314 14.99 -11.00 -12.90
N LYS A 315 15.76 -11.60 -13.82
CA LYS A 315 15.64 -11.28 -15.25
C LYS A 315 14.25 -11.58 -15.80
N LYS A 316 13.67 -12.75 -15.48
CA LYS A 316 12.33 -13.15 -15.95
C LYS A 316 11.24 -12.21 -15.43
N LEU A 317 11.26 -11.87 -14.15
CA LEU A 317 10.25 -11.02 -13.52
C LEU A 317 10.38 -9.56 -14.00
N ILE A 318 11.59 -9.04 -14.13
CA ILE A 318 11.82 -7.71 -14.70
C ILE A 318 11.35 -7.66 -16.15
N THR A 319 11.75 -8.64 -16.98
CA THR A 319 11.32 -8.69 -18.38
C THR A 319 9.79 -8.82 -18.47
N GLY A 320 9.19 -9.66 -17.63
CA GLY A 320 7.73 -9.79 -17.56
C GLY A 320 7.03 -8.49 -17.15
N ALA A 321 7.58 -7.77 -16.16
CA ALA A 321 7.09 -6.46 -15.75
C ALA A 321 7.17 -5.45 -16.91
N TYR A 322 8.31 -5.36 -17.58
CA TYR A 322 8.47 -4.47 -18.73
C TYR A 322 7.49 -4.78 -19.85
N VAL A 323 7.37 -6.06 -20.25
CA VAL A 323 6.43 -6.46 -21.31
C VAL A 323 5.00 -6.08 -20.93
N PHE A 324 4.59 -6.36 -19.69
CA PHE A 324 3.25 -6.05 -19.22
C PHE A 324 3.01 -4.53 -19.16
N LEU A 325 3.97 -3.77 -18.64
CA LEU A 325 3.90 -2.31 -18.58
C LEU A 325 3.87 -1.70 -19.98
N TRP A 326 4.67 -2.19 -20.93
CA TRP A 326 4.65 -1.73 -22.32
C TRP A 326 3.29 -1.96 -22.98
N VAL A 327 2.73 -3.19 -22.85
CA VAL A 327 1.40 -3.49 -23.41
C VAL A 327 0.34 -2.58 -22.78
N LEU A 328 0.36 -2.41 -21.45
CA LEU A 328 -0.60 -1.57 -20.76
C LEU A 328 -0.44 -0.09 -21.16
N ASN A 329 0.78 0.44 -21.23
CA ASN A 329 1.05 1.81 -21.62
C ASN A 329 0.65 2.10 -23.08
N ILE A 330 0.86 1.15 -24.01
CA ILE A 330 0.37 1.29 -25.39
C ILE A 330 -1.19 1.35 -25.42
N LEU A 331 -1.86 0.52 -24.60
CA LEU A 331 -3.31 0.58 -24.48
C LEU A 331 -3.78 1.89 -23.88
N LEU A 332 -3.10 2.39 -22.85
CA LEU A 332 -3.41 3.69 -22.22
C LEU A 332 -3.15 4.87 -23.16
N LEU A 333 -2.08 4.81 -23.96
CA LEU A 333 -1.78 5.79 -25.00
C LEU A 333 -2.92 5.90 -26.02
N ALA A 334 -3.43 4.75 -26.47
CA ALA A 334 -4.57 4.68 -27.39
C ALA A 334 -5.87 5.12 -26.72
N ALA A 335 -6.11 4.72 -25.49
CA ALA A 335 -7.32 5.00 -24.72
C ALA A 335 -7.31 6.35 -24.00
N ALA A 336 -6.24 7.16 -24.10
CA ALA A 336 -6.13 8.47 -23.42
C ALA A 336 -7.33 9.39 -23.65
N PRO A 337 -7.90 9.52 -24.87
CA PRO A 337 -9.10 10.33 -25.09
C PRO A 337 -10.34 9.80 -24.36
N LEU A 338 -10.45 8.47 -24.24
CA LEU A 338 -11.55 7.80 -23.55
C LEU A 338 -11.50 8.07 -22.05
N PHE A 339 -10.31 7.95 -21.45
CA PHE A 339 -10.11 8.25 -20.04
C PHE A 339 -10.35 9.73 -19.72
N ALA A 340 -9.78 10.65 -20.51
CA ALA A 340 -10.02 12.07 -20.33
C ALA A 340 -11.50 12.45 -20.54
N GLY A 341 -12.21 11.78 -21.45
CA GLY A 341 -13.64 11.99 -21.70
C GLY A 341 -14.57 11.51 -20.58
N ALA A 342 -14.11 10.56 -19.75
CA ALA A 342 -14.86 10.09 -18.58
C ALA A 342 -14.91 11.13 -17.44
N TYR A 343 -13.98 12.08 -17.44
CA TYR A 343 -13.91 13.17 -16.49
C TYR A 343 -14.52 14.42 -17.12
N ASN A 344 -15.69 14.85 -16.82
CA ASN A 344 -16.35 16.04 -17.36
C ASN A 344 -15.49 17.31 -17.29
N LEU A 345 -14.36 17.32 -18.03
CA LEU A 345 -13.37 18.40 -18.06
C LEU A 345 -13.78 19.49 -19.05
N SER A 346 -13.36 20.72 -18.80
CA SER A 346 -13.44 21.77 -19.80
C SER A 346 -12.58 21.43 -21.03
N ASP A 347 -12.89 21.99 -22.20
CA ASP A 347 -12.17 21.71 -23.46
C ASP A 347 -10.64 21.89 -23.34
N GLY A 348 -10.22 22.92 -22.62
CA GLY A 348 -8.81 23.19 -22.35
C GLY A 348 -8.18 22.14 -21.46
N ALA A 349 -8.85 21.76 -20.36
CA ALA A 349 -8.38 20.71 -19.43
C ALA A 349 -8.37 19.34 -20.10
N TYR A 350 -9.37 19.02 -20.92
CA TYR A 350 -9.43 17.78 -21.70
C TYR A 350 -8.23 17.60 -22.62
N ARG A 351 -7.91 18.62 -23.42
CA ARG A 351 -6.74 18.58 -24.34
C ARG A 351 -5.44 18.40 -23.56
N MET A 352 -5.27 19.11 -22.44
CA MET A 352 -4.10 18.96 -21.57
C MET A 352 -4.05 17.57 -20.96
N ALA A 353 -5.16 17.02 -20.44
CA ALA A 353 -5.23 15.69 -19.88
C ALA A 353 -4.79 14.61 -20.89
N VAL A 354 -5.31 14.67 -22.12
CA VAL A 354 -4.93 13.72 -23.19
C VAL A 354 -3.43 13.80 -23.48
N ILE A 355 -2.87 15.01 -23.54
CA ILE A 355 -1.42 15.21 -23.77
C ILE A 355 -0.63 14.64 -22.63
N VAL A 356 -0.97 14.99 -21.37
CA VAL A 356 -0.24 14.52 -20.17
C VAL A 356 -0.32 13.01 -20.03
N ILE A 357 -1.51 12.39 -20.22
CA ILE A 357 -1.67 10.93 -20.21
C ILE A 357 -0.75 10.28 -21.26
N ARG A 358 -0.70 10.84 -22.46
CA ARG A 358 0.17 10.32 -23.53
C ARG A 358 1.65 10.41 -23.18
N TYR A 359 2.08 11.51 -22.56
CA TYR A 359 3.47 11.65 -22.08
C TYR A 359 3.80 10.67 -20.94
N HIS A 360 2.87 10.42 -20.02
CA HIS A 360 3.08 9.43 -18.95
C HIS A 360 3.07 7.97 -19.47
N SER A 361 2.51 7.72 -20.66
CA SER A 361 2.45 6.39 -21.26
C SER A 361 3.66 6.05 -22.14
N ILE A 362 4.64 6.95 -22.29
CA ILE A 362 5.90 6.75 -23.02
C ILE A 362 7.03 6.45 -22.06
#